data_3e5b4e3004b5a0c365699354ac89e75e
#
_entry.id   3e5b4e3004b5a0c365699354ac89e75e
#
_cell.length_a   1.000
_cell.length_b   1.000
_cell.length_c   1.000
_cell.angle_alpha   90.00
_cell.angle_beta   90.00
_cell.angle_gamma   90.00
#
_symmetry.space_group_name_H-M   'P 1'
#
loop_
_entity.id
_entity.type
_entity.pdbx_description
1 polymer ?
#
loop_
_entity_poly.entity_id
_entity_poly.type
_entity_poly.pdbx_seq_one_letter_code
_entity_poly.pdbx_strand_id
1 'polypeptide(L)'
;MKAPIALSEVVALASAQFGEMIKAAVDVEREFMALGGELHADEEALLLEDGSDQRNVWGINIYPGKPEPDRVEFDSMINVRPSQNNRSRGVDDAAIRERILRVVRKLVLP
;
A
#
# COMPACT_ATOMS: atom_id res chain seq x y z
N MET A 1 -6.91 7.30 -0.94
CA MET A 1 -7.12 8.38 0.05
C MET A 1 -5.97 9.36 0.05
N LYS A 2 -6.26 10.59 0.28
CA LYS A 2 -5.29 11.69 0.29
C LYS A 2 -5.17 12.33 1.67
N ALA A 3 -6.13 12.06 2.55
CA ALA A 3 -6.18 12.57 3.92
C ALA A 3 -5.81 11.46 4.91
N PRO A 4 -5.21 11.82 6.06
CA PRO A 4 -4.86 10.83 7.07
C PRO A 4 -6.06 10.08 7.63
N ILE A 5 -5.82 8.85 8.04
CA ILE A 5 -6.80 7.97 8.69
C ILE A 5 -6.19 7.47 10.01
N ALA A 6 -7.02 7.32 11.04
CA ALA A 6 -6.56 6.79 12.32
C ALA A 6 -6.26 5.29 12.22
N LEU A 7 -5.22 4.84 12.90
CA LEU A 7 -4.86 3.42 12.95
C LEU A 7 -6.03 2.56 13.42
N SER A 8 -6.83 3.05 14.37
CA SER A 8 -8.01 2.34 14.86
C SER A 8 -9.05 2.09 13.75
N GLU A 9 -9.18 3.01 12.81
CA GLU A 9 -10.07 2.82 11.66
C GLU A 9 -9.51 1.78 10.69
N VAL A 10 -8.20 1.75 10.52
CA VAL A 10 -7.54 0.73 9.70
C VAL A 10 -7.73 -0.65 10.30
N VAL A 11 -7.63 -0.77 11.63
CA VAL A 11 -7.92 -2.01 12.35
C VAL A 11 -9.36 -2.48 12.08
N ALA A 12 -10.32 -1.57 12.15
CA ALA A 12 -11.72 -1.89 11.91
C ALA A 12 -11.96 -2.36 10.46
N LEU A 13 -11.36 -1.69 9.49
CA LEU A 13 -11.46 -2.08 8.09
C LEU A 13 -10.83 -3.46 7.84
N ALA A 14 -9.67 -3.73 8.44
CA ALA A 14 -9.01 -5.03 8.32
C ALA A 14 -9.89 -6.14 8.90
N SER A 15 -10.48 -5.92 10.08
CA SER A 15 -11.36 -6.89 10.73
C SER A 15 -12.59 -7.22 9.89
N ALA A 16 -13.10 -6.25 9.15
CA ALA A 16 -14.28 -6.45 8.31
C ALA A 16 -13.97 -7.23 7.02
N GLN A 17 -12.71 -7.35 6.63
CA GLN A 17 -12.31 -8.02 5.39
C GLN A 17 -11.48 -9.28 5.64
N PHE A 18 -10.18 -9.11 5.89
CA PHE A 18 -9.24 -10.23 6.00
C PHE A 18 -8.87 -10.55 7.45
N GLY A 19 -9.43 -9.85 8.43
CA GLY A 19 -9.18 -10.04 9.85
C GLY A 19 -7.98 -9.24 10.34
N GLU A 20 -6.76 -9.70 10.07
CA GLU A 20 -5.54 -9.07 10.59
C GLU A 20 -4.89 -8.11 9.61
N MET A 21 -5.30 -8.12 8.36
CA MET A 21 -4.59 -7.46 7.28
C MET A 21 -5.55 -6.71 6.37
N ILE A 22 -5.08 -5.59 5.84
CA ILE A 22 -5.77 -4.85 4.79
C ILE A 22 -4.81 -4.67 3.62
N LYS A 23 -5.32 -4.81 2.41
CA LYS A 23 -4.56 -4.55 1.20
C LYS A 23 -4.56 -3.07 0.89
N ALA A 24 -3.43 -2.56 0.41
CA ALA A 24 -3.30 -1.16 0.03
C ALA A 24 -2.46 -1.02 -1.23
N ALA A 25 -2.74 0.02 -2.01
CA ALA A 25 -1.88 0.46 -3.10
C ALA A 25 -1.41 1.88 -2.78
N VAL A 26 -0.14 2.15 -2.99
CA VAL A 26 0.51 3.41 -2.64
C VAL A 26 1.10 4.05 -3.88
N ASP A 27 0.76 5.30 -4.15
CA ASP A 27 1.43 6.14 -5.14
C ASP A 27 2.53 6.92 -4.42
N VAL A 28 3.79 6.55 -4.67
CA VAL A 28 4.91 7.14 -3.95
C VAL A 28 5.24 8.56 -4.42
N GLU A 29 4.83 8.93 -5.62
CA GLU A 29 5.08 10.27 -6.16
C GLU A 29 4.06 11.28 -5.64
N ARG A 30 2.79 10.93 -5.69
CA ARG A 30 1.69 11.81 -5.24
C ARG A 30 1.45 11.69 -3.74
N GLU A 31 2.00 10.67 -3.10
CA GLU A 31 1.80 10.36 -1.69
C GLU A 31 0.32 10.12 -1.36
N PHE A 32 -0.33 9.35 -2.22
CA PHE A 32 -1.71 8.91 -2.03
C PHE A 32 -1.75 7.40 -1.79
N MET A 33 -2.86 6.92 -1.24
CA MET A 33 -3.02 5.52 -0.93
C MET A 33 -4.48 5.12 -1.11
N ALA A 34 -4.71 3.94 -1.68
CA ALA A 34 -6.03 3.31 -1.72
C ALA A 34 -6.01 2.09 -0.83
N LEU A 35 -7.01 1.93 0.02
CA LEU A 35 -7.12 0.77 0.93
C LEU A 35 -8.49 0.14 0.85
N GLY A 36 -8.56 -1.12 1.31
CA GLY A 36 -9.83 -1.79 1.55
C GLY A 36 -10.43 -2.47 0.34
N GLY A 37 -9.71 -2.52 -0.78
CA GLY A 37 -10.12 -3.31 -1.92
C GLY A 37 -9.91 -4.80 -1.66
N GLU A 38 -10.66 -5.65 -2.35
CA GLU A 38 -10.47 -7.10 -2.25
C GLU A 38 -9.18 -7.54 -2.93
N LEU A 39 -8.77 -6.83 -3.99
CA LEU A 39 -7.55 -7.11 -4.73
C LEU A 39 -6.71 -5.85 -4.84
N HIS A 40 -5.39 -6.00 -4.81
CA HIS A 40 -4.48 -4.88 -5.09
C HIS A 40 -4.75 -4.26 -6.46
N ALA A 41 -5.14 -5.07 -7.45
CA ALA A 41 -5.45 -4.57 -8.78
C ALA A 41 -6.63 -3.59 -8.79
N ASP A 42 -7.61 -3.78 -7.91
CA ASP A 42 -8.75 -2.88 -7.79
C ASP A 42 -8.31 -1.54 -7.22
N GLU A 43 -7.42 -1.56 -6.25
CA GLU A 43 -6.87 -0.35 -5.64
C GLU A 43 -5.96 0.40 -6.61
N GLU A 44 -5.14 -0.33 -7.37
CA GLU A 44 -4.33 0.24 -8.42
C GLU A 44 -5.20 0.95 -9.46
N ALA A 45 -6.26 0.28 -9.93
CA ALA A 45 -7.18 0.84 -10.92
C ALA A 45 -7.80 2.15 -10.42
N LEU A 46 -8.16 2.20 -9.14
CA LEU A 46 -8.72 3.40 -8.53
C LEU A 46 -7.74 4.57 -8.57
N LEU A 47 -6.47 4.32 -8.23
CA LEU A 47 -5.43 5.34 -8.28
C LEU A 47 -5.15 5.79 -9.70
N LEU A 48 -5.10 4.86 -10.67
CA LEU A 48 -4.89 5.20 -12.08
C LEU A 48 -6.03 6.07 -12.60
N GLU A 49 -7.26 5.76 -12.22
CA GLU A 49 -8.43 6.55 -12.59
C GLU A 49 -8.36 7.96 -12.02
N ASP A 50 -7.76 8.11 -10.84
CA ASP A 50 -7.56 9.42 -10.19
C ASP A 50 -6.34 10.17 -10.72
N GLY A 51 -5.62 9.62 -11.70
CA GLY A 51 -4.49 10.28 -12.37
C GLY A 51 -3.10 9.79 -11.98
N SER A 52 -2.98 8.70 -11.21
CA SER A 52 -1.68 8.14 -10.88
C SER A 52 -1.02 7.49 -12.09
N ASP A 53 0.31 7.54 -12.14
CA ASP A 53 1.10 6.82 -13.12
C ASP A 53 1.40 5.42 -12.55
N GLN A 54 1.14 4.38 -13.34
CA GLN A 54 1.30 3.00 -12.88
C GLN A 54 2.71 2.72 -12.32
N ARG A 55 3.74 3.32 -12.89
CA ARG A 55 5.12 3.11 -12.44
C ARG A 55 5.33 3.51 -10.97
N ASN A 56 4.51 4.39 -10.45
CA ASN A 56 4.63 4.92 -9.10
C ASN A 56 3.72 4.21 -8.10
N VAL A 57 2.88 3.28 -8.56
CA VAL A 57 1.88 2.60 -7.71
C VAL A 57 2.39 1.23 -7.32
N TRP A 58 2.46 0.98 -6.01
CA TRP A 58 2.97 -0.26 -5.42
C TRP A 58 1.95 -0.87 -4.47
N GLY A 59 1.85 -2.19 -4.49
CA GLY A 59 0.95 -2.94 -3.61
C GLY A 59 1.64 -3.38 -2.34
N ILE A 60 0.94 -3.21 -1.22
CA ILE A 60 1.40 -3.64 0.09
C ILE A 60 0.25 -4.25 0.87
N ASN A 61 0.59 -4.95 1.95
CA ASN A 61 -0.37 -5.37 2.94
C ASN A 61 -0.02 -4.69 4.25
N ILE A 62 -1.04 -4.17 4.94
CA ILE A 62 -0.85 -3.51 6.23
C ILE A 62 -1.45 -4.41 7.31
N TYR A 63 -0.64 -4.73 8.31
CA TYR A 63 -1.05 -5.47 9.51
C TYR A 63 -1.13 -4.47 10.65
N PRO A 64 -2.27 -3.80 10.82
CA PRO A 64 -2.34 -2.67 11.76
C PRO A 64 -2.13 -3.05 13.22
N GLY A 65 -2.32 -4.33 13.56
CA GLY A 65 -2.07 -4.83 14.91
C GLY A 65 -0.60 -5.14 15.22
N LYS A 66 0.28 -5.08 14.22
CA LYS A 66 1.71 -5.35 14.42
C LYS A 66 2.49 -4.05 14.58
N PRO A 67 3.58 -4.06 15.35
CA PRO A 67 4.48 -2.91 15.42
C PRO A 67 5.34 -2.80 14.16
N GLU A 68 5.94 -1.64 13.92
CA GLU A 68 6.98 -1.53 12.92
C GLU A 68 8.21 -2.33 13.37
N PRO A 69 8.96 -2.97 12.45
CA PRO A 69 8.82 -2.91 10.98
C PRO A 69 7.84 -3.91 10.38
N ASP A 70 7.19 -4.76 11.18
CA ASP A 70 6.37 -5.87 10.68
C ASP A 70 4.99 -5.44 10.19
N ARG A 71 4.63 -4.19 10.39
CA ARG A 71 3.30 -3.67 10.03
C ARG A 71 3.06 -3.66 8.53
N VAL A 72 4.08 -3.40 7.73
CA VAL A 72 3.96 -3.32 6.27
C VAL A 72 4.66 -4.49 5.62
N GLU A 73 3.92 -5.23 4.80
CA GLU A 73 4.45 -6.34 4.02
C GLU A 73 4.44 -5.95 2.54
N PHE A 74 5.57 -6.09 1.88
CA PHE A 74 5.71 -5.81 0.45
C PHE A 74 5.45 -7.08 -0.33
N ASP A 75 4.18 -7.35 -0.62
CA ASP A 75 3.78 -8.57 -1.33
C ASP A 75 2.52 -8.32 -2.15
N SER A 76 2.66 -8.24 -3.46
CA SER A 76 1.55 -8.09 -4.38
C SER A 76 1.94 -8.44 -5.80
N MET A 77 1.01 -9.04 -6.53
CA MET A 77 1.21 -9.33 -7.95
C MET A 77 1.36 -8.06 -8.78
N ILE A 78 0.77 -6.94 -8.37
CA ILE A 78 0.93 -5.69 -9.11
C ILE A 78 2.36 -5.16 -9.10
N ASN A 79 3.20 -5.66 -8.18
CA ASN A 79 4.60 -5.26 -8.07
C ASN A 79 5.50 -5.98 -9.10
N VAL A 80 5.02 -7.04 -9.72
CA VAL A 80 5.82 -7.81 -10.68
C VAL A 80 5.91 -7.02 -11.98
N ARG A 81 7.03 -6.31 -12.17
CA ARG A 81 7.28 -5.40 -13.30
C ARG A 81 8.72 -5.52 -13.77
N PRO A 82 9.02 -6.54 -14.63
CA PRO A 82 10.38 -6.71 -15.13
C PRO A 82 10.93 -5.49 -15.87
N SER A 83 10.06 -4.72 -16.54
CA SER A 83 10.46 -3.49 -17.23
C SER A 83 10.95 -2.38 -16.29
N GLN A 84 10.63 -2.48 -15.00
CA GLN A 84 11.09 -1.57 -13.96
C GLN A 84 12.14 -2.20 -13.05
N ASN A 85 12.74 -3.32 -13.48
CA ASN A 85 13.69 -4.09 -12.68
C ASN A 85 13.11 -4.63 -11.38
N ASN A 86 11.80 -4.85 -11.32
CA ASN A 86 11.14 -5.43 -10.16
C ASN A 86 10.49 -6.76 -10.57
N ARG A 87 11.19 -7.87 -10.36
CA ARG A 87 10.75 -9.19 -10.81
C ARG A 87 10.03 -9.99 -9.73
N SER A 88 10.12 -9.57 -8.49
CA SER A 88 9.46 -10.22 -7.36
C SER A 88 8.07 -9.62 -7.11
N ARG A 89 7.32 -10.27 -6.22
CA ARG A 89 6.08 -9.71 -5.69
C ARG A 89 6.34 -8.65 -4.61
N GLY A 90 7.59 -8.55 -4.15
CA GLY A 90 8.00 -7.51 -3.22
C GLY A 90 8.38 -6.22 -3.95
N VAL A 91 9.07 -5.35 -3.24
CA VAL A 91 9.64 -4.12 -3.79
C VAL A 91 11.15 -4.23 -3.62
N ASP A 92 11.86 -4.42 -4.73
CA ASP A 92 13.29 -4.76 -4.69
C ASP A 92 14.17 -3.55 -4.36
N ASP A 93 13.74 -2.34 -4.71
CA ASP A 93 14.50 -1.11 -4.50
C ASP A 93 14.25 -0.57 -3.07
N ALA A 94 15.32 -0.52 -2.28
CA ALA A 94 15.23 -0.04 -0.89
C ALA A 94 14.75 1.42 -0.81
N ALA A 95 15.11 2.26 -1.77
CA ALA A 95 14.66 3.65 -1.78
C ALA A 95 13.14 3.75 -2.00
N ILE A 96 12.59 2.89 -2.85
CA ILE A 96 11.14 2.84 -3.08
C ILE A 96 10.44 2.32 -1.81
N ARG A 97 10.97 1.30 -1.16
CA ARG A 97 10.42 0.81 0.11
C ARG A 97 10.33 1.94 1.15
N GLU A 98 11.39 2.74 1.27
CA GLU A 98 11.38 3.88 2.21
C GLU A 98 10.34 4.92 1.84
N ARG A 99 10.14 5.20 0.55
CA ARG A 99 9.10 6.12 0.10
C ARG A 99 7.71 5.60 0.43
N ILE A 100 7.47 4.30 0.25
CA ILE A 100 6.21 3.66 0.60
C ILE A 100 5.95 3.80 2.11
N LEU A 101 6.94 3.48 2.93
CA LEU A 101 6.81 3.58 4.39
C LEU A 101 6.54 5.02 4.83
N ARG A 102 7.14 6.00 4.17
CA ARG A 102 6.88 7.41 4.46
C ARG A 102 5.42 7.77 4.20
N VAL A 103 4.85 7.30 3.08
CA VAL A 103 3.44 7.56 2.76
C VAL A 103 2.53 6.91 3.80
N VAL A 104 2.81 5.66 4.17
CA VAL A 104 2.03 4.95 5.19
C VAL A 104 2.07 5.70 6.52
N ARG A 105 3.27 6.13 6.97
CA ARG A 105 3.40 6.87 8.22
C ARG A 105 2.67 8.21 8.20
N LYS A 106 2.65 8.85 7.03
CA LYS A 106 1.97 10.13 6.84
C LYS A 106 0.45 9.99 6.87
N LEU A 107 -0.07 8.92 6.29
CA LEU A 107 -1.52 8.75 6.09
C LEU A 107 -2.19 7.87 7.14
N VAL A 108 -1.45 7.00 7.82
CA VAL A 108 -1.99 6.17 8.91
C VAL A 108 -1.45 6.70 10.23
N LEU A 109 -2.31 7.40 10.97
CA LEU A 109 -1.91 8.05 12.23
C LEU A 109 -2.09 7.09 13.42
N PRO A 110 -1.17 7.15 14.40
CA PRO A 110 -1.28 6.32 15.59
C PRO A 110 -2.52 6.60 16.43
#